data_8be7626373ffe66fa6493c538639b9b0
#
_entry.id   8be7626373ffe66fa6493c538639b9b0
#
_cell.length_a   1.000
_cell.length_b   1.000
_cell.length_c   1.000
_cell.angle_alpha   90.00
_cell.angle_beta   90.00
_cell.angle_gamma   90.00
#
_symmetry.space_group_name_H-M   'P 1'
#
loop_
_entity.id
_entity.type
_entity.pdbx_description
1 polymer ?
#
loop_
_entity_poly.entity_id
_entity_poly.type
_entity_poly.pdbx_seq_one_letter_code
_entity_poly.pdbx_strand_id
1 'polypeptide(L)'
;FEVFRPDRAAWDAERPILDNARATAVPKSQVIQKIPSNSFDFNFLLDQLRNRGIDLQSVKEQRKLIISESVLYSIDESSMAGLVYDATDFRSGILQPQALKRGIAAHYAGTLRRSDDPAPTIPAAAEDLNDLGEVERSLIQMARQYAPYDYLAGIKQSSGAGYVSPNERNTLTRLVEQGQLPGEVINILIYHIIVQKENTTLKASLADGIANAWIKAGVKTAADAIREIKNHKKDN
;
A
#
# COMPACT_ATOMS: atom_id res chain seq x y z
N PHE A 1 22.49 -35.56 10.70
CA PHE A 1 21.79 -34.35 10.23
C PHE A 1 22.79 -33.52 9.45
N GLU A 2 22.81 -33.65 8.12
CA GLU A 2 23.56 -32.73 7.25
C GLU A 2 22.82 -31.42 7.18
N VAL A 3 23.46 -30.36 7.62
CA VAL A 3 22.97 -28.99 7.49
C VAL A 3 23.16 -28.56 6.02
N PHE A 4 22.06 -28.50 5.26
CA PHE A 4 22.06 -27.94 3.90
C PHE A 4 22.56 -26.50 3.95
N ARG A 5 23.75 -26.26 3.41
CA ARG A 5 24.28 -24.92 3.16
C ARG A 5 24.09 -24.62 1.68
N PRO A 6 23.19 -23.69 1.27
CA PRO A 6 23.08 -23.29 -0.11
C PRO A 6 24.39 -22.66 -0.59
N ASP A 7 24.80 -23.03 -1.81
CA ASP A 7 26.03 -22.53 -2.43
C ASP A 7 25.89 -21.03 -2.72
N ARG A 8 26.73 -20.23 -2.07
CA ARG A 8 26.75 -18.77 -2.16
C ARG A 8 27.12 -18.28 -3.55
N ALA A 9 27.85 -19.08 -4.32
CA ALA A 9 28.27 -18.75 -5.68
C ALA A 9 27.11 -18.81 -6.70
N ALA A 10 26.16 -19.73 -6.54
CA ALA A 10 24.95 -19.81 -7.37
C ALA A 10 24.03 -18.59 -7.15
N TRP A 11 23.98 -18.09 -5.91
CA TRP A 11 23.20 -16.90 -5.55
C TRP A 11 23.77 -15.61 -6.14
N ASP A 12 25.09 -15.48 -6.23
CA ASP A 12 25.77 -14.30 -6.80
C ASP A 12 25.74 -14.27 -8.33
N ALA A 13 25.62 -15.41 -9.01
CA ALA A 13 25.55 -15.51 -10.46
C ALA A 13 24.19 -15.02 -11.03
N GLU A 14 23.12 -15.05 -10.23
CA GLU A 14 21.78 -14.60 -10.62
C GLU A 14 21.50 -13.12 -10.30
N ARG A 15 22.40 -12.43 -9.59
CA ARG A 15 22.25 -11.02 -9.20
C ARG A 15 21.99 -10.05 -10.37
N PRO A 16 22.65 -10.11 -11.52
CA PRO A 16 22.39 -9.20 -12.64
C PRO A 16 20.97 -9.33 -13.21
N ILE A 17 20.42 -10.54 -13.16
CA ILE A 17 19.06 -10.84 -13.65
C ILE A 17 18.02 -10.33 -12.64
N LEU A 18 18.31 -10.43 -11.35
CA LEU A 18 17.45 -9.92 -10.27
C LEU A 18 17.41 -8.39 -10.21
N ASP A 19 18.50 -7.69 -10.52
CA ASP A 19 18.52 -6.23 -10.53
C ASP A 19 17.69 -5.64 -11.67
N ASN A 20 17.68 -6.29 -12.86
CA ASN A 20 16.79 -5.91 -13.96
C ASN A 20 15.32 -6.36 -13.71
N ALA A 21 15.10 -7.50 -13.08
CA ALA A 21 13.77 -7.97 -12.70
C ALA A 21 13.17 -7.14 -11.55
N ARG A 22 13.99 -6.61 -10.65
CA ARG A 22 13.57 -5.75 -9.54
C ARG A 22 13.00 -4.40 -9.98
N ALA A 23 13.40 -3.89 -11.13
CA ALA A 23 12.84 -2.67 -11.70
C ALA A 23 11.48 -2.88 -12.40
N THR A 24 11.13 -4.11 -12.76
CA THR A 24 9.93 -4.45 -13.55
C THR A 24 8.97 -5.41 -12.87
N ALA A 25 9.30 -5.93 -11.69
CA ALA A 25 8.58 -7.05 -11.06
C ALA A 25 7.49 -6.61 -10.07
N VAL A 26 6.64 -5.67 -10.47
CA VAL A 26 5.28 -5.60 -9.94
C VAL A 26 4.40 -6.39 -10.93
N PRO A 27 3.63 -7.41 -10.50
CA PRO A 27 2.89 -8.27 -11.41
C PRO A 27 1.94 -7.45 -12.27
N LYS A 28 2.02 -7.65 -13.60
CA LYS A 28 1.22 -6.97 -14.63
C LYS A 28 -0.28 -7.31 -14.61
N SER A 29 -0.77 -8.03 -13.62
CA SER A 29 -2.12 -8.56 -13.62
C SER A 29 -2.88 -8.29 -12.32
N GLN A 30 -3.11 -7.01 -12.03
CA GLN A 30 -4.16 -6.64 -11.08
C GLN A 30 -4.74 -5.29 -11.50
N VAL A 31 -5.99 -5.27 -11.94
CA VAL A 31 -6.76 -4.04 -12.08
C VAL A 31 -6.99 -3.49 -10.70
N ILE A 32 -6.17 -2.53 -10.34
CA ILE A 32 -6.40 -1.72 -9.15
C ILE A 32 -7.26 -0.56 -9.60
N GLN A 33 -8.50 -0.54 -9.13
CA GLN A 33 -9.36 0.62 -9.29
C GLN A 33 -8.68 1.82 -8.68
N LYS A 34 -8.53 2.86 -9.51
CA LYS A 34 -7.80 4.06 -9.23
C LYS A 34 -8.55 4.93 -8.24
N ILE A 35 -8.03 5.04 -7.01
CA ILE A 35 -8.34 6.17 -6.15
C ILE A 35 -7.05 6.99 -6.01
N PRO A 36 -7.09 8.32 -6.30
CA PRO A 36 -5.97 9.18 -5.94
C PRO A 36 -5.72 9.02 -4.44
N SER A 37 -4.50 8.78 -4.05
CA SER A 37 -4.07 8.39 -2.70
C SER A 37 -4.42 9.38 -1.56
N ASN A 38 -5.30 10.36 -1.82
CA ASN A 38 -5.65 11.40 -0.85
C ASN A 38 -7.10 11.91 -0.94
N SER A 39 -8.05 11.21 -1.57
CA SER A 39 -9.39 11.77 -1.79
C SER A 39 -10.54 10.78 -1.61
N PHE A 40 -10.52 9.94 -0.55
CA PHE A 40 -11.74 9.22 -0.17
C PHE A 40 -12.76 10.22 0.36
N ASP A 41 -13.85 10.42 -0.38
CA ASP A 41 -14.93 11.33 0.02
C ASP A 41 -15.88 10.64 1.00
N PHE A 42 -15.60 10.82 2.28
CA PHE A 42 -16.41 10.25 3.35
C PHE A 42 -17.84 10.82 3.37
N ASN A 43 -18.06 12.05 2.89
CA ASN A 43 -19.41 12.64 2.83
C ASN A 43 -20.23 11.96 1.73
N PHE A 44 -19.62 11.70 0.57
CA PHE A 44 -20.25 10.93 -0.49
C PHE A 44 -20.60 9.50 -0.05
N LEU A 45 -19.74 8.85 0.72
CA LEU A 45 -20.06 7.57 1.35
C LEU A 45 -21.30 7.68 2.25
N LEU A 46 -21.36 8.68 3.15
CA LEU A 46 -22.51 8.88 4.03
C LEU A 46 -23.81 9.14 3.26
N ASP A 47 -23.75 9.88 2.16
CA ASP A 47 -24.90 10.14 1.31
C ASP A 47 -25.44 8.86 0.65
N GLN A 48 -24.56 7.95 0.21
CA GLN A 48 -24.95 6.64 -0.31
C GLN A 48 -25.62 5.74 0.76
N LEU A 49 -25.28 5.91 2.03
CA LEU A 49 -25.80 5.10 3.13
C LEU A 49 -27.09 5.68 3.74
N ARG A 50 -27.41 6.96 3.49
CA ARG A 50 -28.47 7.74 4.17
C ARG A 50 -29.85 7.07 4.17
N ASN A 51 -30.22 6.35 3.11
CA ASN A 51 -31.56 5.76 2.95
C ASN A 51 -31.55 4.23 3.08
N ARG A 52 -30.51 3.65 3.68
CA ARG A 52 -30.34 2.18 3.77
C ARG A 52 -30.64 1.61 5.16
N GLY A 53 -31.23 2.39 6.07
CA GLY A 53 -31.55 1.92 7.44
C GLY A 53 -30.33 1.76 8.34
N ILE A 54 -29.23 2.43 8.02
CA ILE A 54 -27.97 2.37 8.77
C ILE A 54 -27.91 3.57 9.74
N ASP A 55 -27.48 3.34 10.95
CA ASP A 55 -27.12 4.40 11.89
C ASP A 55 -25.84 5.11 11.42
N LEU A 56 -26.02 6.26 10.77
CA LEU A 56 -24.90 7.06 10.27
C LEU A 56 -23.96 7.55 11.39
N GLN A 57 -24.42 7.61 12.63
CA GLN A 57 -23.55 7.98 13.74
C GLN A 57 -22.53 6.88 14.01
N SER A 58 -22.94 5.62 14.00
CA SER A 58 -22.02 4.47 14.13
C SER A 58 -20.98 4.43 13.01
N VAL A 59 -21.35 4.81 11.79
CA VAL A 59 -20.41 4.92 10.64
C VAL A 59 -19.42 6.07 10.85
N LYS A 60 -19.87 7.22 11.34
CA LYS A 60 -19.00 8.37 11.64
C LYS A 60 -17.97 8.06 12.72
N GLU A 61 -18.34 7.29 13.74
CA GLU A 61 -17.43 6.84 14.79
C GLU A 61 -16.31 5.94 14.24
N GLN A 62 -16.59 5.21 13.16
CA GLN A 62 -15.61 4.36 12.48
C GLN A 62 -14.91 5.05 11.29
N ARG A 63 -15.03 6.37 11.16
CA ARG A 63 -14.47 7.15 10.03
C ARG A 63 -13.00 6.84 9.79
N LYS A 64 -12.19 6.82 10.85
CA LYS A 64 -10.75 6.58 10.73
C LYS A 64 -10.47 5.20 10.17
N LEU A 65 -11.15 4.17 10.67
CA LEU A 65 -11.04 2.80 10.18
C LEU A 65 -11.43 2.74 8.69
N ILE A 66 -12.57 3.30 8.31
CA ILE A 66 -13.08 3.25 6.93
C ILE A 66 -12.09 3.91 5.97
N ILE A 67 -11.60 5.11 6.29
CA ILE A 67 -10.63 5.82 5.44
C ILE A 67 -9.31 5.06 5.35
N SER A 68 -8.77 4.54 6.46
CA SER A 68 -7.50 3.82 6.43
C SER A 68 -7.58 2.52 5.62
N GLU A 69 -8.67 1.78 5.74
CA GLU A 69 -8.87 0.56 4.95
C GLU A 69 -9.10 0.89 3.46
N SER A 70 -9.82 1.98 3.13
CA SER A 70 -9.97 2.41 1.74
C SER A 70 -8.63 2.76 1.09
N VAL A 71 -7.77 3.48 1.78
CA VAL A 71 -6.43 3.84 1.29
C VAL A 71 -5.54 2.60 1.19
N LEU A 72 -5.59 1.71 2.20
CA LEU A 72 -4.76 0.51 2.27
C LEU A 72 -5.02 -0.45 1.11
N TYR A 73 -6.28 -0.58 0.68
CA TYR A 73 -6.73 -1.52 -0.35
C TYR A 73 -7.27 -0.86 -1.61
N SER A 74 -7.16 0.46 -1.75
CA SER A 74 -7.73 1.25 -2.86
C SER A 74 -9.21 0.98 -3.13
N ILE A 75 -10.02 0.93 -2.07
CA ILE A 75 -11.46 0.70 -2.16
C ILE A 75 -12.15 2.05 -2.39
N ASP A 76 -12.95 2.15 -3.45
CA ASP A 76 -13.77 3.32 -3.75
C ASP A 76 -14.97 3.44 -2.79
N GLU A 77 -15.60 4.63 -2.76
CA GLU A 77 -16.70 4.94 -1.85
C GLU A 77 -17.93 4.05 -2.09
N SER A 78 -18.20 3.68 -3.35
CA SER A 78 -19.37 2.86 -3.68
C SER A 78 -19.18 1.41 -3.24
N SER A 79 -18.00 0.85 -3.46
CA SER A 79 -17.62 -0.47 -2.97
C SER A 79 -17.58 -0.49 -1.45
N MET A 80 -17.03 0.57 -0.83
CA MET A 80 -17.02 0.70 0.62
C MET A 80 -18.43 0.83 1.21
N ALA A 81 -19.35 1.52 0.53
CA ALA A 81 -20.75 1.60 0.97
C ALA A 81 -21.43 0.23 0.98
N GLY A 82 -21.15 -0.62 0.01
CA GLY A 82 -21.60 -2.02 0.01
C GLY A 82 -21.04 -2.80 1.21
N LEU A 83 -19.74 -2.71 1.45
CA LEU A 83 -19.08 -3.39 2.57
C LEU A 83 -19.57 -2.92 3.95
N VAL A 84 -19.83 -1.61 4.10
CA VAL A 84 -20.43 -1.04 5.32
C VAL A 84 -21.86 -1.56 5.51
N TYR A 85 -22.65 -1.60 4.45
CA TYR A 85 -24.00 -2.15 4.48
C TYR A 85 -24.00 -3.62 4.93
N ASP A 86 -23.17 -4.46 4.31
CA ASP A 86 -23.04 -5.89 4.63
C ASP A 86 -22.51 -6.14 6.06
N ALA A 87 -21.74 -5.21 6.58
CA ALA A 87 -21.18 -5.26 7.94
C ALA A 87 -22.08 -4.65 9.03
N THR A 88 -23.26 -4.14 8.65
CA THR A 88 -24.20 -3.54 9.59
C THR A 88 -25.15 -4.58 10.16
N ASP A 89 -25.38 -4.54 11.47
CA ASP A 89 -26.44 -5.33 12.11
C ASP A 89 -27.81 -4.77 11.72
N PHE A 90 -28.57 -5.52 10.95
CA PHE A 90 -29.89 -5.12 10.44
C PHE A 90 -30.95 -4.82 11.52
N ARG A 91 -30.78 -5.33 12.76
CA ARG A 91 -31.71 -5.08 13.85
C ARG A 91 -31.49 -3.71 14.49
N SER A 92 -30.24 -3.35 14.71
CA SER A 92 -29.83 -2.12 15.37
C SER A 92 -29.45 -0.99 14.40
N GLY A 93 -29.17 -1.32 13.16
CA GLY A 93 -28.58 -0.38 12.19
C GLY A 93 -27.11 -0.05 12.47
N ILE A 94 -26.48 -0.68 13.46
CA ILE A 94 -25.13 -0.34 13.94
C ILE A 94 -24.06 -1.07 13.12
N LEU A 95 -23.07 -0.33 12.63
CA LEU A 95 -21.91 -0.88 11.96
C LEU A 95 -21.06 -1.72 12.92
N GLN A 96 -20.72 -2.94 12.48
CA GLN A 96 -19.84 -3.86 13.19
C GLN A 96 -18.41 -3.79 12.65
N PRO A 97 -17.44 -3.17 13.34
CA PRO A 97 -16.08 -2.94 12.80
C PRO A 97 -15.33 -4.23 12.43
N GLN A 98 -15.54 -5.31 13.20
CA GLN A 98 -14.92 -6.59 12.93
C GLN A 98 -15.52 -7.30 11.70
N ALA A 99 -16.83 -7.13 11.48
CA ALA A 99 -17.49 -7.62 10.27
C ALA A 99 -17.00 -6.85 9.04
N LEU A 100 -16.85 -5.53 9.14
CA LEU A 100 -16.30 -4.69 8.07
C LEU A 100 -14.88 -5.14 7.68
N LYS A 101 -13.97 -5.31 8.64
CA LYS A 101 -12.60 -5.79 8.37
C LYS A 101 -12.59 -7.16 7.67
N ARG A 102 -13.46 -8.07 8.07
CA ARG A 102 -13.59 -9.38 7.42
C ARG A 102 -14.16 -9.27 6.00
N GLY A 103 -15.17 -8.41 5.80
CA GLY A 103 -15.77 -8.13 4.51
C GLY A 103 -14.76 -7.55 3.53
N ILE A 104 -13.96 -6.58 3.97
CA ILE A 104 -12.88 -5.97 3.19
C ILE A 104 -11.84 -7.04 2.77
N ALA A 105 -11.39 -7.87 3.71
CA ALA A 105 -10.43 -8.92 3.40
C ALA A 105 -10.97 -9.94 2.39
N ALA A 106 -12.25 -10.31 2.51
CA ALA A 106 -12.92 -11.22 1.57
C ALA A 106 -13.13 -10.59 0.19
N HIS A 107 -13.54 -9.33 0.13
CA HIS A 107 -13.70 -8.55 -1.09
C HIS A 107 -12.37 -8.45 -1.85
N TYR A 108 -11.30 -8.10 -1.14
CA TYR A 108 -9.95 -8.01 -1.69
C TYR A 108 -9.48 -9.36 -2.27
N ALA A 109 -9.61 -10.45 -1.52
CA ALA A 109 -9.25 -11.79 -2.00
C ALA A 109 -10.07 -12.22 -3.23
N GLY A 110 -11.33 -11.77 -3.36
CA GLY A 110 -12.19 -12.00 -4.52
C GLY A 110 -11.77 -11.18 -5.74
N THR A 111 -11.34 -9.95 -5.54
CA THR A 111 -10.91 -9.02 -6.60
C THR A 111 -9.59 -9.49 -7.23
N LEU A 112 -8.64 -9.97 -6.44
CA LEU A 112 -7.38 -10.53 -6.93
C LEU A 112 -7.54 -11.69 -7.92
N ARG A 113 -8.67 -12.42 -7.86
CA ARG A 113 -8.96 -13.55 -8.75
C ARG A 113 -9.62 -13.14 -10.09
N ARG A 114 -10.02 -11.88 -10.25
CA ARG A 114 -10.84 -11.42 -11.39
C ARG A 114 -10.16 -10.49 -12.38
N SER A 115 -8.92 -10.05 -12.13
CA SER A 115 -8.36 -8.92 -12.90
C SER A 115 -7.41 -9.39 -14.01
N ASP A 116 -7.91 -9.43 -15.24
CA ASP A 116 -7.13 -9.57 -16.49
C ASP A 116 -7.03 -8.26 -17.31
N ASP A 117 -7.48 -7.11 -16.79
CA ASP A 117 -7.48 -5.84 -17.51
C ASP A 117 -6.23 -4.99 -17.26
N PRO A 118 -5.71 -4.26 -18.28
CA PRO A 118 -4.52 -3.41 -18.10
C PRO A 118 -4.82 -2.18 -17.25
N ALA A 119 -3.90 -1.87 -16.35
CA ALA A 119 -4.01 -0.74 -15.42
C ALA A 119 -4.14 0.61 -16.15
N PRO A 120 -5.06 1.51 -15.72
CA PRO A 120 -5.18 2.84 -16.31
C PRO A 120 -3.98 3.72 -16.00
N THR A 121 -3.46 4.42 -17.01
CA THR A 121 -2.35 5.36 -16.90
C THR A 121 -2.82 6.63 -16.18
N ILE A 122 -2.19 6.98 -15.05
CA ILE A 122 -2.46 8.22 -14.31
C ILE A 122 -1.67 9.37 -14.96
N PRO A 123 -2.30 10.52 -15.27
CA PRO A 123 -1.55 11.72 -15.60
C PRO A 123 -0.71 12.12 -14.39
N ALA A 124 0.61 12.20 -14.57
CA ALA A 124 1.51 12.73 -13.56
C ALA A 124 1.11 14.19 -13.27
N ALA A 125 0.87 14.55 -12.01
CA ALA A 125 0.95 15.94 -11.62
C ALA A 125 2.33 16.45 -12.04
N ALA A 126 2.41 17.68 -12.56
CA ALA A 126 3.65 18.27 -13.07
C ALA A 126 4.61 18.55 -11.90
N GLU A 127 5.23 17.48 -11.40
CA GLU A 127 6.38 17.60 -10.50
C GLU A 127 7.66 17.65 -11.33
N ASP A 128 8.57 18.52 -10.93
CA ASP A 128 9.90 18.58 -11.54
C ASP A 128 10.70 17.34 -11.09
N LEU A 129 10.83 16.38 -12.00
CA LEU A 129 11.57 15.13 -11.79
C LEU A 129 12.89 15.13 -12.58
N ASN A 130 13.37 16.29 -13.03
CA ASN A 130 14.56 16.40 -13.89
C ASN A 130 15.85 15.98 -13.17
N ASP A 131 15.89 16.06 -11.85
CA ASP A 131 16.99 15.63 -10.98
C ASP A 131 17.03 14.11 -10.72
N LEU A 132 16.01 13.38 -11.19
CA LEU A 132 15.85 11.95 -10.95
C LEU A 132 16.12 11.13 -12.23
N GLY A 133 16.80 10.01 -12.07
CA GLY A 133 17.07 9.06 -13.15
C GLY A 133 15.80 8.33 -13.64
N GLU A 134 15.91 7.64 -14.77
CA GLU A 134 14.79 6.91 -15.38
C GLU A 134 14.22 5.81 -14.45
N VAL A 135 15.08 5.09 -13.77
CA VAL A 135 14.69 4.05 -12.79
C VAL A 135 13.91 4.65 -11.63
N GLU A 136 14.34 5.81 -11.12
CA GLU A 136 13.69 6.51 -10.02
C GLU A 136 12.30 7.05 -10.44
N ARG A 137 12.18 7.57 -11.66
CA ARG A 137 10.88 8.00 -12.22
C ARG A 137 9.92 6.83 -12.39
N SER A 138 10.41 5.70 -12.88
CA SER A 138 9.62 4.47 -12.98
C SER A 138 9.14 3.99 -11.60
N LEU A 139 10.01 4.05 -10.59
CA LEU A 139 9.68 3.70 -9.21
C LEU A 139 8.60 4.62 -8.63
N ILE A 140 8.68 5.94 -8.88
CA ILE A 140 7.65 6.90 -8.48
C ILE A 140 6.32 6.57 -9.14
N GLN A 141 6.33 6.27 -10.43
CA GLN A 141 5.12 5.90 -11.17
C GLN A 141 4.47 4.66 -10.58
N MET A 142 5.24 3.62 -10.29
CA MET A 142 4.74 2.42 -9.62
C MET A 142 4.21 2.71 -8.21
N ALA A 143 4.93 3.53 -7.44
CA ALA A 143 4.50 3.90 -6.10
C ALA A 143 3.16 4.66 -6.09
N ARG A 144 2.86 5.41 -7.13
CA ARG A 144 1.57 6.12 -7.31
C ARG A 144 0.45 5.21 -7.81
N GLN A 145 0.80 4.16 -8.53
CA GLN A 145 -0.19 3.30 -9.18
C GLN A 145 -0.82 2.29 -8.23
N TYR A 146 -0.07 1.80 -7.24
CA TYR A 146 -0.50 0.70 -6.40
C TYR A 146 -0.89 1.15 -4.98
N ALA A 147 -1.93 0.50 -4.41
CA ALA A 147 -2.23 0.61 -2.99
C ALA A 147 -1.09 0.03 -2.14
N PRO A 148 -0.87 0.51 -0.90
CA PRO A 148 0.23 0.05 -0.06
C PRO A 148 0.26 -1.46 0.18
N TYR A 149 -0.90 -2.09 0.35
CA TYR A 149 -0.98 -3.54 0.52
C TYR A 149 -0.56 -4.29 -0.74
N ASP A 150 -1.07 -3.88 -1.91
CA ASP A 150 -0.75 -4.49 -3.21
C ASP A 150 0.72 -4.34 -3.55
N TYR A 151 1.27 -3.16 -3.26
CA TYR A 151 2.67 -2.86 -3.50
C TYR A 151 3.58 -3.78 -2.68
N LEU A 152 3.30 -3.95 -1.38
CA LEU A 152 4.05 -4.88 -0.53
C LEU A 152 3.87 -6.33 -1.00
N ALA A 153 2.65 -6.75 -1.34
CA ALA A 153 2.36 -8.11 -1.81
C ALA A 153 3.11 -8.41 -3.11
N GLY A 154 3.11 -7.47 -4.06
CA GLY A 154 3.82 -7.59 -5.34
C GLY A 154 5.34 -7.71 -5.16
N ILE A 155 5.94 -6.87 -4.30
CA ILE A 155 7.38 -6.96 -3.98
C ILE A 155 7.72 -8.30 -3.37
N LYS A 156 6.92 -8.78 -2.40
CA LYS A 156 7.20 -10.06 -1.72
C LYS A 156 7.06 -11.25 -2.67
N GLN A 157 6.09 -11.22 -3.57
CA GLN A 157 5.90 -12.25 -4.57
C GLN A 157 7.07 -12.29 -5.56
N SER A 158 7.52 -11.14 -6.04
CA SER A 158 8.62 -11.04 -7.02
C SER A 158 9.98 -11.37 -6.42
N SER A 159 10.19 -11.07 -5.13
CA SER A 159 11.45 -11.38 -4.42
C SER A 159 11.49 -12.77 -3.80
N GLY A 160 10.42 -13.58 -3.93
CA GLY A 160 10.34 -14.90 -3.27
C GLY A 160 10.25 -14.81 -1.74
N ALA A 161 9.98 -13.62 -1.19
CA ALA A 161 9.91 -13.39 0.27
C ALA A 161 8.60 -13.89 0.93
N GLY A 162 7.78 -14.64 0.18
CA GLY A 162 6.55 -15.25 0.70
C GLY A 162 5.33 -14.33 0.61
N TYR A 163 4.48 -14.35 1.62
CA TYR A 163 3.22 -13.61 1.69
C TYR A 163 3.29 -12.43 2.69
N VAL A 164 2.33 -11.51 2.59
CA VAL A 164 2.20 -10.41 3.57
C VAL A 164 1.65 -10.97 4.89
N SER A 165 2.47 -10.95 5.92
CA SER A 165 2.10 -11.46 7.24
C SER A 165 1.11 -10.53 7.96
N PRO A 166 0.35 -11.03 8.97
CA PRO A 166 -0.53 -10.18 9.78
C PRO A 166 0.19 -9.00 10.45
N ASN A 167 1.44 -9.20 10.87
CA ASN A 167 2.24 -8.13 11.49
C ASN A 167 2.62 -7.04 10.49
N GLU A 168 2.95 -7.39 9.26
CA GLU A 168 3.23 -6.43 8.19
C GLU A 168 1.97 -5.65 7.81
N ARG A 169 0.82 -6.33 7.70
CA ARG A 169 -0.46 -5.67 7.48
C ARG A 169 -0.78 -4.68 8.59
N ASN A 170 -0.62 -5.07 9.85
CA ASN A 170 -0.85 -4.18 10.98
C ASN A 170 0.10 -2.97 10.96
N THR A 171 1.34 -3.16 10.51
CA THR A 171 2.31 -2.07 10.33
C THR A 171 1.83 -1.08 9.27
N LEU A 172 1.38 -1.57 8.11
CA LEU A 172 0.81 -0.74 7.05
C LEU A 172 -0.44 0.01 7.52
N THR A 173 -1.40 -0.70 8.12
CA THR A 173 -2.63 -0.08 8.65
C THR A 173 -2.28 1.06 9.60
N ARG A 174 -1.33 0.87 10.50
CA ARG A 174 -0.90 1.91 11.44
C ARG A 174 -0.27 3.12 10.74
N LEU A 175 0.61 2.91 9.75
CA LEU A 175 1.20 4.00 8.96
C LEU A 175 0.13 4.83 8.23
N VAL A 176 -0.84 4.15 7.62
CA VAL A 176 -1.97 4.81 6.94
C VAL A 176 -2.87 5.53 7.95
N GLU A 177 -3.18 4.91 9.09
CA GLU A 177 -4.01 5.50 10.16
C GLU A 177 -3.40 6.76 10.79
N GLN A 178 -2.08 6.87 10.82
CA GLN A 178 -1.41 8.09 11.27
C GLN A 178 -1.70 9.26 10.33
N GLY A 179 -1.98 9.01 9.05
CA GLY A 179 -2.36 10.03 8.05
C GLY A 179 -1.27 11.09 7.78
N GLN A 180 -0.02 10.83 8.18
CA GLN A 180 1.10 11.75 8.04
C GLN A 180 1.82 11.59 6.70
N LEU A 181 1.80 10.36 6.15
CA LEU A 181 2.44 10.02 4.88
C LEU A 181 1.39 9.57 3.86
N PRO A 182 1.41 10.12 2.65
CA PRO A 182 0.59 9.64 1.53
C PRO A 182 0.94 8.19 1.16
N GLY A 183 0.00 7.47 0.53
CA GLY A 183 0.19 6.07 0.12
C GLY A 183 1.41 5.87 -0.78
N GLU A 184 1.67 6.80 -1.70
CA GLU A 184 2.87 6.76 -2.57
C GLU A 184 4.19 6.84 -1.77
N VAL A 185 4.22 7.63 -0.70
CA VAL A 185 5.39 7.73 0.20
C VAL A 185 5.56 6.45 1.00
N ILE A 186 4.45 5.87 1.48
CA ILE A 186 4.47 4.56 2.15
C ILE A 186 5.02 3.49 1.21
N ASN A 187 4.68 3.53 -0.08
CA ASN A 187 5.20 2.59 -1.09
C ASN A 187 6.71 2.73 -1.29
N ILE A 188 7.24 3.96 -1.33
CA ILE A 188 8.70 4.18 -1.37
C ILE A 188 9.37 3.68 -0.08
N LEU A 189 8.73 3.86 1.09
CA LEU A 189 9.22 3.33 2.35
C LEU A 189 9.30 1.79 2.34
N ILE A 190 8.27 1.11 1.83
CA ILE A 190 8.26 -0.34 1.64
C ILE A 190 9.43 -0.76 0.76
N TYR A 191 9.59 -0.11 -0.41
CA TYR A 191 10.69 -0.38 -1.33
C TYR A 191 12.05 -0.20 -0.66
N HIS A 192 12.24 0.88 0.07
CA HIS A 192 13.49 1.16 0.78
C HIS A 192 13.82 0.08 1.80
N ILE A 193 12.84 -0.38 2.58
CA ILE A 193 13.06 -1.40 3.61
C ILE A 193 13.28 -2.78 3.00
N ILE A 194 12.40 -3.22 2.10
CA ILE A 194 12.41 -4.59 1.59
C ILE A 194 13.49 -4.78 0.52
N VAL A 195 13.57 -3.83 -0.43
CA VAL A 195 14.46 -4.00 -1.59
C VAL A 195 15.84 -3.43 -1.32
N GLN A 196 15.95 -2.15 -0.93
CA GLN A 196 17.26 -1.50 -0.79
C GLN A 196 18.02 -1.93 0.46
N LYS A 197 17.31 -2.18 1.59
CA LYS A 197 17.91 -2.69 2.83
C LYS A 197 17.87 -4.22 2.93
N GLU A 198 17.41 -4.91 1.88
CA GLU A 198 17.37 -6.37 1.78
C GLU A 198 16.68 -7.08 2.96
N ASN A 199 15.63 -6.45 3.52
CA ASN A 199 14.84 -7.08 4.58
C ASN A 199 13.77 -7.99 3.98
N THR A 200 13.59 -9.17 4.54
CA THR A 200 12.52 -10.10 4.13
C THR A 200 11.14 -9.71 4.65
N THR A 201 11.09 -8.82 5.66
CA THR A 201 9.85 -8.42 6.32
C THR A 201 9.81 -6.91 6.61
N LEU A 202 8.62 -6.33 6.55
CA LEU A 202 8.36 -4.94 6.95
C LEU A 202 8.28 -4.86 8.48
N LYS A 203 9.44 -4.71 9.14
CA LYS A 203 9.52 -4.59 10.60
C LYS A 203 8.95 -3.26 11.08
N ALA A 204 8.03 -3.30 12.03
CA ALA A 204 7.33 -2.13 12.56
C ALA A 204 8.30 -1.05 13.08
N SER A 205 9.29 -1.43 13.90
CA SER A 205 10.26 -0.48 14.49
C SER A 205 11.09 0.25 13.44
N LEU A 206 11.50 -0.46 12.37
CA LEU A 206 12.27 0.14 11.29
C LEU A 206 11.39 1.06 10.44
N ALA A 207 10.16 0.63 10.13
CA ALA A 207 9.20 1.43 9.39
C ALA A 207 8.85 2.72 10.14
N ASP A 208 8.59 2.64 11.44
CA ASP A 208 8.30 3.81 12.27
C ASP A 208 9.50 4.77 12.37
N GLY A 209 10.71 4.24 12.51
CA GLY A 209 11.92 5.05 12.56
C GLY A 209 12.12 5.88 11.28
N ILE A 210 11.98 5.24 10.11
CA ILE A 210 12.10 5.90 8.81
C ILE A 210 10.93 6.87 8.60
N ALA A 211 9.68 6.45 8.88
CA ALA A 211 8.51 7.31 8.74
C ALA A 211 8.64 8.60 9.57
N ASN A 212 9.05 8.49 10.83
CA ASN A 212 9.26 9.65 11.69
C ASN A 212 10.37 10.57 11.19
N ALA A 213 11.47 10.02 10.66
CA ALA A 213 12.54 10.81 10.06
C ALA A 213 12.02 11.58 8.83
N TRP A 214 11.27 10.92 7.96
CA TRP A 214 10.71 11.54 6.76
C TRP A 214 9.64 12.59 7.07
N ILE A 215 8.78 12.36 8.06
CA ILE A 215 7.80 13.36 8.54
C ILE A 215 8.54 14.60 9.04
N LYS A 216 9.60 14.41 9.83
CA LYS A 216 10.44 15.51 10.34
C LYS A 216 11.15 16.26 9.21
N ALA A 217 11.60 15.57 8.16
CA ALA A 217 12.20 16.16 6.96
C ALA A 217 11.17 16.84 6.03
N GLY A 218 9.87 16.70 6.30
CA GLY A 218 8.82 17.32 5.50
C GLY A 218 8.52 16.59 4.19
N VAL A 219 8.83 15.30 4.09
CA VAL A 219 8.54 14.44 2.92
C VAL A 219 7.04 14.33 2.70
N LYS A 220 6.56 14.74 1.52
CA LYS A 220 5.14 14.74 1.14
C LYS A 220 4.84 13.95 -0.12
N THR A 221 5.84 13.70 -0.95
CA THR A 221 5.68 13.02 -2.24
C THR A 221 6.66 11.86 -2.37
N ALA A 222 6.39 10.93 -3.30
CA ALA A 222 7.31 9.84 -3.61
C ALA A 222 8.68 10.35 -4.07
N ALA A 223 8.71 11.49 -4.80
CA ALA A 223 9.94 12.13 -5.24
C ALA A 223 10.77 12.65 -4.06
N ASP A 224 10.12 13.30 -3.08
CA ASP A 224 10.80 13.76 -1.86
C ASP A 224 11.40 12.59 -1.09
N ALA A 225 10.66 11.47 -0.97
CA ALA A 225 11.15 10.27 -0.31
C ALA A 225 12.41 9.71 -0.98
N ILE A 226 12.46 9.70 -2.31
CA ILE A 226 13.65 9.25 -3.06
C ILE A 226 14.82 10.21 -2.85
N ARG A 227 14.58 11.53 -2.87
CA ARG A 227 15.62 12.53 -2.59
C ARG A 227 16.20 12.35 -1.20
N GLU A 228 15.35 12.11 -0.21
CA GLU A 228 15.78 11.88 1.17
C GLU A 228 16.63 10.61 1.30
N ILE A 229 16.27 9.51 0.63
CA ILE A 229 17.09 8.31 0.56
C ILE A 229 18.48 8.60 -0.05
N LYS A 230 18.54 9.41 -1.11
CA LYS A 230 19.80 9.79 -1.77
C LYS A 230 20.70 10.66 -0.87
N ASN A 231 20.11 11.59 -0.14
CA ASN A 231 20.83 12.45 0.79
C ASN A 231 21.47 11.64 1.91
N HIS A 232 20.74 10.75 2.53
CA HIS A 232 21.28 9.84 3.56
C HIS A 232 22.37 8.88 3.08
N LYS A 233 22.43 8.59 1.76
CA LYS A 233 23.53 7.79 1.18
C LYS A 233 24.81 8.57 0.94
N LYS A 234 24.71 9.90 0.83
CA LYS A 234 25.90 10.76 0.63
C LYS A 234 26.60 11.10 1.95
N ASP A 235 25.85 11.04 3.06
CA ASP A 235 26.36 11.43 4.39
C ASP A 235 26.95 10.23 5.18
N ASN A 236 26.91 9.01 4.62
CA ASN A 236 27.49 7.77 5.13
C ASN A 236 28.57 7.20 4.22
#